data_f73fd60d47cd579ec467be3331d17c71
#
_entry.id   f73fd60d47cd579ec467be3331d17c71
#
_cell.length_a   1.000
_cell.length_b   1.000
_cell.length_c   1.000
_cell.angle_alpha   90.00
_cell.angle_beta   90.00
_cell.angle_gamma   90.00
#
_symmetry.space_group_name_H-M   'P 1'
#
loop_
_entity.id
_entity.type
_entity.pdbx_description
1 polymer ?
#
loop_
_entity_poly.entity_id
_entity_poly.type
_entity_poly.pdbx_seq_one_letter_code
_entity_poly.pdbx_strand_id
1 'polypeptide(L)'
;VLFSACELRLKPNDDTDEAMRIEVKRYDRLQSRYLTTGDFSALQQMNIDYPIETRTLVEKMLRLGEVSDQDISTRFLRFYQDSTLQSLVSDAEAKYANMDDLNHQFRDAFDRLETMLPNIPMPKIYAQIGALDQSIVIGDKLIGISLDKYMGCNYPLYLRFYSAEQRKSMQRSYIVPDALLF
;
A
#
# COMPACT_ATOMS: atom_id res chain seq x y z
N VAL A 1 26.16 41.47 -36.96
CA VAL A 1 26.12 40.66 -35.72
C VAL A 1 24.74 40.08 -35.61
N LEU A 2 24.64 38.79 -35.96
CA LEU A 2 23.37 38.01 -35.88
C LEU A 2 23.28 37.41 -34.46
N PHE A 3 22.29 37.83 -33.69
CA PHE A 3 21.91 37.16 -32.43
C PHE A 3 21.02 35.98 -32.76
N SER A 4 21.55 34.76 -32.61
CA SER A 4 20.77 33.52 -32.61
C SER A 4 20.11 33.37 -31.23
N ALA A 5 18.83 33.63 -31.17
CA ALA A 5 18.03 33.32 -29.99
C ALA A 5 17.75 31.82 -29.96
N CYS A 6 18.38 31.10 -29.02
CA CYS A 6 17.93 29.74 -28.68
C CYS A 6 16.55 29.81 -28.00
N GLU A 7 15.50 29.48 -28.71
CA GLU A 7 14.20 29.18 -28.10
C GLU A 7 14.31 27.88 -27.30
N LEU A 8 14.43 28.00 -26.00
CA LEU A 8 14.19 26.91 -25.07
C LEU A 8 12.67 26.62 -25.08
N ARG A 9 12.25 25.68 -25.92
CA ARG A 9 10.92 25.09 -25.80
C ARG A 9 10.90 24.16 -24.56
N LEU A 10 10.50 24.74 -23.43
CA LEU A 10 10.04 23.95 -22.29
C LEU A 10 8.77 23.23 -22.76
N LYS A 11 8.86 21.92 -22.95
CA LYS A 11 7.65 21.10 -23.06
C LYS A 11 6.90 21.27 -21.73
N PRO A 12 5.57 21.58 -21.75
CA PRO A 12 4.78 21.46 -20.55
C PRO A 12 4.96 20.04 -20.01
N ASN A 13 5.24 19.90 -18.74
CA ASN A 13 5.17 18.61 -18.07
C ASN A 13 3.75 18.13 -18.26
N ASP A 14 3.58 17.06 -19.00
CA ASP A 14 2.26 16.47 -19.24
C ASP A 14 1.89 15.67 -18.00
N ASP A 15 1.39 16.39 -16.98
CA ASP A 15 0.91 15.79 -15.72
C ASP A 15 -0.24 14.78 -15.95
N THR A 16 -0.77 14.74 -17.18
CA THR A 16 -1.79 13.78 -17.60
C THR A 16 -1.23 12.37 -17.78
N ASP A 17 0.05 12.20 -18.16
CA ASP A 17 0.67 10.88 -18.32
C ASP A 17 1.09 10.24 -16.97
N GLU A 18 1.39 11.02 -15.93
CA GLU A 18 1.67 10.48 -14.60
C GLU A 18 0.39 10.03 -13.87
N ALA A 19 -0.73 10.71 -14.10
CA ALA A 19 -2.02 10.34 -13.48
C ALA A 19 -2.60 9.03 -14.06
N MET A 20 -2.16 8.58 -15.23
CA MET A 20 -2.62 7.34 -15.88
C MET A 20 -1.77 6.11 -15.56
N ARG A 21 -0.64 6.22 -14.86
CA ARG A 21 0.16 5.06 -14.49
C ARG A 21 -0.34 4.46 -13.19
N ILE A 22 -1.02 3.33 -13.29
CA ILE A 22 -1.34 2.51 -12.11
C ILE A 22 -0.02 2.05 -11.48
N GLU A 23 0.21 2.52 -10.28
CA GLU A 23 1.36 2.18 -9.46
C GLU A 23 0.91 1.98 -8.01
N VAL A 24 1.35 0.92 -7.39
CA VAL A 24 1.09 0.68 -5.97
C VAL A 24 1.89 1.67 -5.13
N LYS A 25 1.18 2.60 -4.48
CA LYS A 25 1.79 3.59 -3.59
C LYS A 25 2.34 2.92 -2.34
N ARG A 26 3.56 3.26 -1.98
CA ARG A 26 4.34 2.60 -0.93
C ARG A 26 4.10 3.21 0.45
N TYR A 27 2.83 3.23 0.89
CA TYR A 27 2.48 3.64 2.25
C TYR A 27 3.12 2.71 3.31
N ASP A 28 3.25 1.42 3.00
CA ASP A 28 3.94 0.42 3.80
C ASP A 28 5.37 0.84 4.20
N ARG A 29 6.08 1.60 3.37
CA ARG A 29 7.44 2.08 3.66
C ARG A 29 7.47 3.17 4.72
N LEU A 30 6.54 4.09 4.67
CA LEU A 30 6.37 5.11 5.70
C LEU A 30 5.97 4.45 7.02
N GLN A 31 5.03 3.52 6.95
CA GLN A 31 4.57 2.73 8.09
C GLN A 31 5.74 1.96 8.73
N SER A 32 6.50 1.18 7.95
CA SER A 32 7.66 0.43 8.43
C SER A 32 8.68 1.36 9.10
N ARG A 33 9.05 2.47 8.46
CA ARG A 33 10.00 3.42 8.99
C ARG A 33 9.55 3.99 10.34
N TYR A 34 8.29 4.39 10.46
CA TYR A 34 7.77 4.86 11.75
C TYR A 34 7.76 3.76 12.81
N LEU A 35 7.27 2.57 12.48
CA LEU A 35 7.06 1.49 13.44
C LEU A 35 8.36 0.83 13.92
N THR A 36 9.43 0.85 13.12
CA THR A 36 10.72 0.23 13.48
C THR A 36 11.71 1.21 14.08
N THR A 37 11.67 2.48 13.69
CA THR A 37 12.65 3.49 14.13
C THR A 37 12.07 4.60 15.00
N GLY A 38 10.73 4.72 15.06
CA GLY A 38 10.07 5.84 15.72
C GLY A 38 10.18 7.17 14.95
N ASP A 39 10.55 7.13 13.65
CA ASP A 39 10.71 8.35 12.84
C ASP A 39 9.40 9.12 12.69
N PHE A 40 9.29 10.19 13.46
CA PHE A 40 8.09 11.02 13.48
C PHE A 40 7.84 11.73 12.15
N SER A 41 8.87 11.95 11.33
CA SER A 41 8.69 12.53 10.00
C SER A 41 7.92 11.59 9.06
N ALA A 42 8.13 10.27 9.20
CA ALA A 42 7.35 9.28 8.48
C ALA A 42 5.88 9.30 8.88
N LEU A 43 5.58 9.42 10.18
CA LEU A 43 4.20 9.56 10.66
C LEU A 43 3.53 10.84 10.14
N GLN A 44 4.27 11.95 10.09
CA GLN A 44 3.75 13.19 9.51
C GLN A 44 3.43 13.01 8.02
N GLN A 45 4.31 12.37 7.25
CA GLN A 45 4.05 12.04 5.85
C GLN A 45 2.83 11.13 5.68
N MET A 46 2.67 10.11 6.51
CA MET A 46 1.46 9.26 6.51
C MET A 46 0.19 10.09 6.70
N ASN A 47 0.19 11.06 7.61
CA ASN A 47 -0.98 11.90 7.87
C ASN A 47 -1.25 12.95 6.79
N ILE A 48 -0.21 13.45 6.11
CA ILE A 48 -0.34 14.51 5.09
C ILE A 48 -0.62 13.90 3.71
N ASP A 49 0.15 12.89 3.30
CA ASP A 49 0.11 12.35 1.95
C ASP A 49 -0.92 11.20 1.83
N TYR A 50 -1.26 10.54 2.96
CA TYR A 50 -2.14 9.37 3.03
C TYR A 50 -3.17 9.47 4.17
N PRO A 51 -3.94 10.58 4.27
CA PRO A 51 -4.84 10.81 5.42
C PRO A 51 -5.98 9.78 5.49
N ILE A 52 -6.51 9.34 4.36
CA ILE A 52 -7.61 8.36 4.30
C ILE A 52 -7.09 6.97 4.66
N GLU A 53 -5.94 6.59 4.11
CA GLU A 53 -5.25 5.32 4.35
C GLU A 53 -4.89 5.18 5.83
N THR A 54 -4.28 6.24 6.41
CA THR A 54 -3.89 6.26 7.83
C THR A 54 -5.11 6.17 8.73
N ARG A 55 -6.18 6.92 8.44
CA ARG A 55 -7.43 6.84 9.20
C ARG A 55 -8.04 5.44 9.10
N THR A 56 -8.13 4.88 7.90
CA THR A 56 -8.69 3.54 7.69
C THR A 56 -7.92 2.49 8.47
N LEU A 57 -6.59 2.53 8.41
CA LEU A 57 -5.76 1.61 9.16
C LEU A 57 -5.96 1.76 10.67
N VAL A 58 -5.82 2.96 11.21
CA VAL A 58 -5.80 3.21 12.66
C VAL A 58 -7.19 3.04 13.29
N GLU A 59 -8.23 3.61 12.67
CA GLU A 59 -9.58 3.65 13.25
C GLU A 59 -10.42 2.42 12.90
N LYS A 60 -10.32 1.91 11.66
CA LYS A 60 -11.23 0.86 11.16
C LYS A 60 -10.63 -0.53 11.27
N MET A 61 -9.38 -0.70 10.89
CA MET A 61 -8.70 -1.99 10.92
C MET A 61 -8.18 -2.29 12.34
N LEU A 62 -7.25 -1.49 12.83
CA LEU A 62 -6.58 -1.73 14.12
C LEU A 62 -7.43 -1.30 15.33
N ARG A 63 -8.43 -0.44 15.13
CA ARG A 63 -9.36 0.05 16.16
C ARG A 63 -8.65 0.65 17.37
N LEU A 64 -7.61 1.43 17.13
CA LEU A 64 -6.78 2.02 18.18
C LEU A 64 -7.37 3.31 18.76
N GLY A 65 -8.31 3.94 18.09
CA GLY A 65 -8.92 5.22 18.42
C GLY A 65 -9.03 6.11 17.19
N GLU A 66 -9.40 7.36 17.38
CA GLU A 66 -9.47 8.34 16.28
C GLU A 66 -8.08 8.91 15.97
N VAL A 67 -7.80 9.21 14.70
CA VAL A 67 -6.52 9.83 14.31
C VAL A 67 -6.29 11.21 14.93
N SER A 68 -7.37 11.86 15.42
CA SER A 68 -7.34 13.13 16.15
C SER A 68 -6.99 12.98 17.64
N ASP A 69 -6.97 11.77 18.20
CA ASP A 69 -6.63 11.55 19.60
C ASP A 69 -5.19 11.98 19.87
N GLN A 70 -4.96 12.68 21.00
CA GLN A 70 -3.61 13.21 21.35
C GLN A 70 -2.54 12.13 21.48
N ASP A 71 -2.91 10.92 21.91
CA ASP A 71 -2.01 9.80 22.15
C ASP A 71 -2.05 8.72 21.08
N ILE A 72 -2.75 8.97 19.97
CA ILE A 72 -2.92 7.96 18.91
C ILE A 72 -1.60 7.47 18.32
N SER A 73 -0.63 8.36 18.13
CA SER A 73 0.70 8.01 17.67
C SER A 73 1.41 7.04 18.61
N THR A 74 1.28 7.27 19.91
CA THR A 74 1.85 6.38 20.94
C THR A 74 1.14 5.03 20.97
N ARG A 75 -0.20 5.01 20.86
CA ARG A 75 -0.97 3.76 20.79
C ARG A 75 -0.60 2.96 19.55
N PHE A 76 -0.48 3.62 18.40
CA PHE A 76 -0.10 2.99 17.14
C PHE A 76 1.29 2.38 17.21
N LEU A 77 2.28 3.13 17.72
CA LEU A 77 3.63 2.61 17.91
C LEU A 77 3.64 1.43 18.90
N ARG A 78 2.96 1.57 20.04
CA ARG A 78 2.89 0.52 21.07
C ARG A 78 2.24 -0.76 20.56
N PHE A 79 1.20 -0.66 19.73
CA PHE A 79 0.53 -1.82 19.15
C PHE A 79 1.52 -2.69 18.37
N TYR A 80 2.41 -2.06 17.60
CA TYR A 80 3.42 -2.78 16.81
C TYR A 80 4.72 -3.09 17.59
N GLN A 81 4.83 -2.78 18.88
CA GLN A 81 6.00 -3.17 19.69
C GLN A 81 6.04 -4.66 20.04
N ASP A 82 4.96 -5.41 19.81
CA ASP A 82 4.99 -6.87 19.88
C ASP A 82 6.04 -7.45 18.94
N SER A 83 6.87 -8.35 19.45
CA SER A 83 8.00 -8.92 18.68
C SER A 83 7.55 -9.66 17.42
N THR A 84 6.38 -10.27 17.43
CA THR A 84 5.80 -10.96 16.28
C THR A 84 5.42 -9.95 15.19
N LEU A 85 4.80 -8.83 15.58
CA LEU A 85 4.43 -7.77 14.65
C LEU A 85 5.66 -7.03 14.12
N GLN A 86 6.69 -6.81 14.95
CA GLN A 86 7.96 -6.24 14.49
C GLN A 86 8.64 -7.14 13.44
N SER A 87 8.66 -8.45 13.67
CA SER A 87 9.18 -9.40 12.68
C SER A 87 8.35 -9.37 11.40
N LEU A 88 7.02 -9.32 11.53
CA LEU A 88 6.11 -9.25 10.39
C LEU A 88 6.35 -7.99 9.52
N VAL A 89 6.55 -6.83 10.15
CA VAL A 89 6.88 -5.57 9.47
C VAL A 89 8.20 -5.72 8.69
N SER A 90 9.24 -6.22 9.35
CA SER A 90 10.56 -6.40 8.76
C SER A 90 10.54 -7.41 7.60
N ASP A 91 9.87 -8.55 7.78
CA ASP A 91 9.75 -9.60 6.76
C ASP A 91 8.96 -9.10 5.53
N ALA A 92 7.88 -8.34 5.76
CA ALA A 92 7.10 -7.73 4.69
C ALA A 92 7.94 -6.69 3.92
N GLU A 93 8.69 -5.86 4.63
CA GLU A 93 9.59 -4.88 4.02
C GLU A 93 10.63 -5.55 3.12
N ALA A 94 11.27 -6.61 3.59
CA ALA A 94 12.27 -7.37 2.83
C ALA A 94 11.65 -8.07 1.61
N LYS A 95 10.52 -8.76 1.81
CA LYS A 95 9.84 -9.52 0.75
C LYS A 95 9.32 -8.63 -0.37
N TYR A 96 8.83 -7.46 -0.03
CA TYR A 96 8.24 -6.49 -0.95
C TYR A 96 9.19 -5.31 -1.23
N ALA A 97 10.51 -5.55 -1.19
CA ALA A 97 11.52 -4.54 -1.53
C ALA A 97 11.30 -3.98 -2.94
N ASN A 98 10.96 -4.84 -3.89
CA ASN A 98 10.57 -4.49 -5.26
C ASN A 98 9.12 -4.96 -5.53
N MET A 99 8.33 -4.11 -6.21
CA MET A 99 6.95 -4.38 -6.60
C MET A 99 6.70 -4.14 -8.09
N ASP A 100 7.74 -4.10 -8.92
CA ASP A 100 7.62 -3.83 -10.36
C ASP A 100 6.72 -4.84 -11.08
N ASP A 101 6.81 -6.12 -10.69
CA ASP A 101 5.96 -7.19 -11.19
C ASP A 101 4.47 -6.95 -10.86
N LEU A 102 4.15 -6.50 -9.64
CA LEU A 102 2.80 -6.16 -9.25
C LEU A 102 2.29 -4.92 -10.00
N ASN A 103 3.13 -3.90 -10.12
CA ASN A 103 2.79 -2.71 -10.90
C ASN A 103 2.49 -3.04 -12.36
N HIS A 104 3.26 -3.96 -12.96
CA HIS A 104 3.00 -4.44 -14.31
C HIS A 104 1.68 -5.23 -14.40
N GLN A 105 1.46 -6.17 -13.48
CA GLN A 105 0.23 -6.97 -13.46
C GLN A 105 -1.02 -6.10 -13.24
N PHE A 106 -0.97 -5.10 -12.37
CA PHE A 106 -2.08 -4.16 -12.19
C PHE A 106 -2.36 -3.35 -13.44
N ARG A 107 -1.33 -2.81 -14.12
CA ARG A 107 -1.51 -2.12 -15.40
C ARG A 107 -2.20 -3.01 -16.43
N ASP A 108 -1.66 -4.22 -16.66
CA ASP A 108 -2.23 -5.15 -17.61
C ASP A 108 -3.69 -5.52 -17.30
N ALA A 109 -4.00 -5.67 -16.02
CA ALA A 109 -5.34 -6.02 -15.57
C ALA A 109 -6.33 -4.86 -15.78
N PHE A 110 -5.95 -3.64 -15.44
CA PHE A 110 -6.80 -2.47 -15.61
C PHE A 110 -6.93 -2.05 -17.09
N ASP A 111 -5.91 -2.21 -17.93
CA ASP A 111 -5.98 -1.99 -19.37
C ASP A 111 -7.02 -2.93 -20.02
N ARG A 112 -7.04 -4.19 -19.59
CA ARG A 112 -8.07 -5.16 -20.02
C ARG A 112 -9.46 -4.76 -19.53
N LEU A 113 -9.54 -4.35 -18.27
CA LEU A 113 -10.81 -3.94 -17.66
C LEU A 113 -11.38 -2.71 -18.35
N GLU A 114 -10.57 -1.72 -18.68
CA GLU A 114 -10.98 -0.52 -19.42
C GLU A 114 -11.46 -0.86 -20.84
N THR A 115 -10.82 -1.84 -21.48
CA THR A 115 -11.27 -2.34 -22.78
C THR A 115 -12.65 -2.99 -22.70
N MET A 116 -12.96 -3.69 -21.61
CA MET A 116 -14.24 -4.37 -21.42
C MET A 116 -15.33 -3.43 -20.87
N LEU A 117 -14.95 -2.48 -20.05
CA LEU A 117 -15.81 -1.52 -19.36
C LEU A 117 -15.24 -0.11 -19.52
N PRO A 118 -15.47 0.54 -20.68
CA PRO A 118 -14.98 1.90 -20.91
C PRO A 118 -15.48 2.89 -19.86
N ASN A 119 -14.60 3.79 -19.42
CA ASN A 119 -14.86 4.80 -18.39
C ASN A 119 -15.00 4.27 -16.97
N ILE A 120 -14.50 3.07 -16.68
CA ILE A 120 -14.39 2.61 -15.28
C ILE A 120 -13.43 3.54 -14.51
N PRO A 121 -13.80 4.02 -13.32
CA PRO A 121 -12.90 4.86 -12.54
C PRO A 121 -11.66 4.05 -12.12
N MET A 122 -10.47 4.58 -12.41
CA MET A 122 -9.23 3.99 -11.97
C MET A 122 -9.00 4.26 -10.49
N PRO A 123 -8.84 3.24 -9.64
CA PRO A 123 -8.57 3.43 -8.23
C PRO A 123 -7.10 3.77 -8.00
N LYS A 124 -6.83 4.48 -6.90
CA LYS A 124 -5.49 4.54 -6.32
C LYS A 124 -5.24 3.24 -5.56
N ILE A 125 -4.09 2.61 -5.82
CA ILE A 125 -3.69 1.39 -5.13
C ILE A 125 -2.55 1.72 -4.17
N TYR A 126 -2.64 1.24 -2.94
CA TYR A 126 -1.57 1.42 -1.95
C TYR A 126 -1.29 0.13 -1.19
N ALA A 127 -0.05 -0.03 -0.75
CA ALA A 127 0.39 -1.13 0.09
C ALA A 127 0.47 -0.69 1.55
N GLN A 128 0.07 -1.57 2.47
CA GLN A 128 0.14 -1.37 3.91
C GLN A 128 0.51 -2.64 4.65
N ILE A 129 0.72 -2.56 5.96
CA ILE A 129 0.87 -3.69 6.87
C ILE A 129 -0.28 -3.64 7.86
N GLY A 130 -1.21 -4.58 7.76
CA GLY A 130 -2.50 -4.57 8.44
C GLY A 130 -2.57 -5.45 9.69
N ALA A 131 -1.44 -5.93 10.21
CA ALA A 131 -1.37 -6.84 11.37
C ALA A 131 -2.26 -8.09 11.21
N LEU A 132 -2.30 -8.65 10.00
CA LEU A 132 -3.07 -9.85 9.61
C LEU A 132 -4.59 -9.69 9.68
N ASP A 133 -5.12 -8.48 9.76
CA ASP A 133 -6.56 -8.25 9.82
C ASP A 133 -7.23 -8.51 8.44
N GLN A 134 -7.20 -7.55 7.54
CA GLN A 134 -7.83 -7.64 6.22
C GLN A 134 -6.78 -7.76 5.11
N SER A 135 -7.06 -8.57 4.09
CA SER A 135 -6.18 -8.74 2.93
C SER A 135 -6.25 -7.56 1.98
N ILE A 136 -7.48 -7.17 1.62
CA ILE A 136 -7.79 -6.05 0.73
C ILE A 136 -8.75 -5.11 1.46
N VAL A 137 -8.51 -3.83 1.31
CA VAL A 137 -9.35 -2.76 1.87
C VAL A 137 -9.88 -1.92 0.72
N ILE A 138 -11.20 -1.82 0.62
CA ILE A 138 -11.85 -1.04 -0.44
C ILE A 138 -12.38 0.26 0.13
N GLY A 139 -12.02 1.37 -0.50
CA GLY A 139 -12.54 2.71 -0.24
C GLY A 139 -13.11 3.34 -1.50
N ASP A 140 -13.58 4.59 -1.39
CA ASP A 140 -13.97 5.36 -2.57
C ASP A 140 -12.74 5.62 -3.46
N LYS A 141 -12.68 4.94 -4.61
CA LYS A 141 -11.54 4.98 -5.55
C LYS A 141 -10.19 4.61 -4.93
N LEU A 142 -10.20 3.79 -3.88
CA LEU A 142 -9.00 3.33 -3.17
C LEU A 142 -9.01 1.81 -3.01
N ILE A 143 -7.87 1.18 -3.27
CA ILE A 143 -7.62 -0.23 -2.98
C ILE A 143 -6.36 -0.32 -2.11
N GLY A 144 -6.53 -0.75 -0.88
CA GLY A 144 -5.44 -1.04 0.05
C GLY A 144 -5.08 -2.52 0.06
N ILE A 145 -3.79 -2.82 -0.02
CA ILE A 145 -3.25 -4.18 -0.01
C ILE A 145 -2.46 -4.38 1.27
N SER A 146 -2.90 -5.27 2.15
CA SER A 146 -2.14 -5.65 3.34
C SER A 146 -1.09 -6.70 2.97
N LEU A 147 0.16 -6.26 2.76
CA LEU A 147 1.27 -7.11 2.30
C LEU A 147 1.53 -8.29 3.22
N ASP A 148 1.31 -8.11 4.51
CA ASP A 148 1.43 -9.11 5.55
C ASP A 148 0.44 -10.29 5.41
N LYS A 149 -0.59 -10.16 4.59
CA LYS A 149 -1.51 -11.26 4.23
C LYS A 149 -1.04 -12.10 3.04
N TYR A 150 0.05 -11.70 2.38
CA TYR A 150 0.58 -12.35 1.17
C TYR A 150 2.05 -12.77 1.29
N MET A 151 2.46 -13.15 2.50
CA MET A 151 3.84 -13.55 2.80
C MET A 151 4.24 -14.93 2.26
N GLY A 152 3.27 -15.68 1.71
CA GLY A 152 3.46 -17.03 1.17
C GLY A 152 2.84 -18.11 2.04
N CYS A 153 2.32 -19.18 1.43
CA CYS A 153 1.56 -20.22 2.11
C CYS A 153 2.31 -20.93 3.25
N ASN A 154 3.64 -20.93 3.21
CA ASN A 154 4.51 -21.54 4.23
C ASN A 154 5.14 -20.53 5.19
N TYR A 155 4.65 -19.27 5.20
CA TYR A 155 5.16 -18.27 6.14
C TYR A 155 4.94 -18.76 7.59
N PRO A 156 5.98 -18.79 8.44
CA PRO A 156 5.92 -19.43 9.76
C PRO A 156 4.76 -18.96 10.65
N LEU A 157 4.47 -17.65 10.61
CA LEU A 157 3.38 -17.09 11.38
C LEU A 157 2.02 -17.63 10.93
N TYR A 158 1.83 -17.84 9.62
CA TYR A 158 0.58 -18.40 9.08
C TYR A 158 0.32 -19.84 9.53
N LEU A 159 1.37 -20.63 9.70
CA LEU A 159 1.24 -22.02 10.18
C LEU A 159 0.61 -22.09 11.58
N ARG A 160 0.69 -21.01 12.35
CA ARG A 160 0.14 -20.93 13.71
C ARG A 160 -1.33 -20.53 13.75
N PHE A 161 -1.81 -19.75 12.76
CA PHE A 161 -3.11 -19.08 12.82
C PHE A 161 -4.07 -19.46 11.70
N TYR A 162 -3.58 -20.05 10.60
CA TYR A 162 -4.39 -20.32 9.42
C TYR A 162 -4.33 -21.80 9.01
N SER A 163 -5.46 -22.35 8.58
CA SER A 163 -5.52 -23.68 7.99
C SER A 163 -4.74 -23.75 6.67
N ALA A 164 -4.40 -24.97 6.23
CA ALA A 164 -3.73 -25.16 4.94
C ALA A 164 -4.56 -24.59 3.77
N GLU A 165 -5.89 -24.69 3.85
CA GLU A 165 -6.79 -24.16 2.82
C GLU A 165 -6.75 -22.63 2.77
N GLN A 166 -6.85 -21.96 3.91
CA GLN A 166 -6.77 -20.49 3.99
C GLN A 166 -5.43 -19.96 3.46
N ARG A 167 -4.32 -20.68 3.74
CA ARG A 167 -2.98 -20.25 3.32
C ARG A 167 -2.71 -20.36 1.82
N LYS A 168 -3.53 -21.11 1.06
CA LYS A 168 -3.35 -21.27 -0.38
C LYS A 168 -3.38 -19.95 -1.14
N SER A 169 -4.28 -19.04 -0.77
CA SER A 169 -4.39 -17.71 -1.39
C SER A 169 -3.46 -16.66 -0.76
N MET A 170 -2.82 -16.94 0.37
CA MET A 170 -1.97 -15.98 1.09
C MET A 170 -0.57 -15.88 0.47
N GLN A 171 -0.52 -15.67 -0.85
CA GLN A 171 0.69 -15.63 -1.66
C GLN A 171 0.68 -14.43 -2.60
N ARG A 172 1.87 -13.94 -2.95
CA ARG A 172 2.06 -12.77 -3.82
C ARG A 172 1.24 -12.82 -5.12
N SER A 173 1.10 -13.99 -5.72
CA SER A 173 0.35 -14.21 -6.97
C SER A 173 -1.16 -13.96 -6.84
N TYR A 174 -1.70 -13.92 -5.63
CA TYR A 174 -3.11 -13.65 -5.39
C TYR A 174 -3.42 -12.17 -5.15
N ILE A 175 -2.41 -11.31 -4.98
CA ILE A 175 -2.62 -9.88 -4.70
C ILE A 175 -3.50 -9.22 -5.77
N VAL A 176 -3.14 -9.35 -7.04
CA VAL A 176 -3.88 -8.71 -8.14
C VAL A 176 -5.26 -9.34 -8.34
N PRO A 177 -5.41 -10.68 -8.39
CA PRO A 177 -6.73 -11.31 -8.43
C PRO A 177 -7.64 -10.89 -7.28
N ASP A 178 -7.15 -10.90 -6.04
CA ASP A 178 -7.96 -10.54 -4.87
C ASP A 178 -8.39 -9.06 -4.93
N ALA A 179 -7.49 -8.17 -5.35
CA ALA A 179 -7.78 -6.74 -5.47
C ALA A 179 -8.84 -6.41 -6.55
N LEU A 180 -9.02 -7.30 -7.53
CA LEU A 180 -9.99 -7.13 -8.63
C LEU A 180 -11.31 -7.84 -8.37
N LEU A 181 -11.41 -8.69 -7.33
CA LEU A 181 -12.66 -9.37 -6.97
C LEU A 181 -13.62 -8.46 -6.19
N PHE A 182 -13.16 -7.33 -5.70
CA PHE A 182 -13.90 -6.34 -4.93
C PHE A 182 -14.15 -5.07 -5.74
#